data_ff71aa4019b5a17b48fb8815bfd735f7
#
_entry.id   ff71aa4019b5a17b48fb8815bfd735f7
#
_cell.length_a   1.000
_cell.length_b   1.000
_cell.length_c   1.000
_cell.angle_alpha   90.00
_cell.angle_beta   90.00
_cell.angle_gamma   90.00
#
_symmetry.space_group_name_H-M   'P 1'
#
loop_
_entity.id
_entity.type
_entity.pdbx_description
1 polymer ?
#
loop_
_entity_poly.entity_id
_entity_poly.type
_entity_poly.pdbx_seq_one_letter_code
_entity_poly.pdbx_strand_id
1 'polypeptide(L)'
;MSMIVLAHCSNGYCGCDSEDVFFYEDDTPERIIDEDLVCWAQENAESYAYVHFGWDEEYTEDEYDDYLENYAYFDWHVATYEEYVDWCENWSYTPKTEKEIVEYLSV
;
A
#
# COMPACT_ATOMS: atom_id res chain seq x y z
N MET A 1 20.89 -4.94 7.18
CA MET A 1 19.69 -5.79 7.05
C MET A 1 18.55 -4.96 6.56
N SER A 2 17.52 -5.58 6.08
CA SER A 2 16.38 -4.89 5.47
C SER A 2 15.07 -5.33 6.11
N MET A 3 14.07 -4.45 6.06
CA MET A 3 12.76 -4.67 6.60
C MET A 3 11.77 -4.90 5.45
N ILE A 4 10.98 -5.93 5.53
CA ILE A 4 9.94 -6.25 4.56
C ILE A 4 8.59 -5.85 5.17
N VAL A 5 7.85 -4.99 4.49
CA VAL A 5 6.55 -4.52 4.94
C VAL A 5 5.48 -5.04 3.99
N LEU A 6 4.55 -5.82 4.52
CA LEU A 6 3.36 -6.24 3.79
C LEU A 6 2.23 -5.29 4.14
N ALA A 7 1.64 -4.68 3.14
CA ALA A 7 0.63 -3.65 3.31
C ALA A 7 -0.65 -4.00 2.57
N HIS A 8 -1.75 -3.53 3.13
CA HIS A 8 -3.09 -3.68 2.56
C HIS A 8 -3.75 -2.31 2.58
N CYS A 9 -4.46 -1.97 1.52
CA CYS A 9 -5.29 -0.77 1.51
C CYS A 9 -6.67 -1.06 0.92
N SER A 10 -7.63 -0.21 1.27
CA SER A 10 -9.00 -0.31 0.82
C SER A 10 -9.60 1.08 0.76
N ASN A 11 -10.58 1.27 -0.12
CA ASN A 11 -11.35 2.50 -0.17
C ASN A 11 -12.77 2.34 0.40
N GLY A 12 -12.99 1.25 1.17
CA GLY A 12 -14.28 0.99 1.81
C GLY A 12 -15.30 0.28 0.93
N TYR A 13 -14.97 -0.05 -0.30
CA TYR A 13 -15.86 -0.74 -1.24
C TYR A 13 -15.35 -2.14 -1.54
N CYS A 14 -16.28 -3.06 -1.73
CA CYS A 14 -15.96 -4.44 -2.07
C CYS A 14 -15.25 -4.51 -3.41
N GLY A 15 -14.14 -5.26 -3.46
CA GLY A 15 -13.36 -5.44 -4.69
C GLY A 15 -12.36 -4.31 -4.98
N CYS A 16 -12.25 -3.35 -4.08
CA CYS A 16 -11.33 -2.22 -4.24
C CYS A 16 -10.10 -2.32 -3.34
N ASP A 17 -9.87 -3.50 -2.78
CA ASP A 17 -8.72 -3.74 -1.91
C ASP A 17 -7.47 -3.99 -2.73
N SER A 18 -6.33 -3.53 -2.24
CA SER A 18 -5.03 -3.79 -2.85
C SER A 18 -4.04 -4.20 -1.78
N GLU A 19 -3.11 -5.06 -2.14
CA GLU A 19 -2.01 -5.47 -1.28
C GLU A 19 -0.70 -5.26 -2.04
N ASP A 20 0.35 -4.89 -1.32
CA ASP A 20 1.67 -4.73 -1.92
C ASP A 20 2.75 -4.94 -0.87
N VAL A 21 3.98 -5.05 -1.33
CA VAL A 21 5.14 -5.22 -0.48
C VAL A 21 6.08 -4.03 -0.67
N PHE A 22 6.61 -3.54 0.45
CA PHE A 22 7.55 -2.42 0.47
C PHE A 22 8.80 -2.83 1.23
N PHE A 23 9.95 -2.35 0.77
CA PHE A 23 11.23 -2.67 1.40
C PHE A 23 11.82 -1.40 2.00
N TYR A 24 12.29 -1.50 3.24
CA TYR A 24 12.93 -0.40 3.96
C TYR A 24 14.19 -0.89 4.66
N GLU A 25 15.04 0.04 5.03
CA GLU A 25 16.18 -0.29 5.88
C GLU A 25 15.68 -0.55 7.31
N ASP A 26 16.39 -1.41 8.05
CA ASP A 26 15.97 -1.88 9.39
C ASP A 26 15.64 -0.77 10.39
N ASP A 27 16.31 0.35 10.29
CA ASP A 27 16.16 1.46 11.23
C ASP A 27 15.17 2.53 10.76
N THR A 28 14.41 2.26 9.72
CA THR A 28 13.41 3.20 9.20
C THR A 28 12.33 3.43 10.24
N PRO A 29 12.07 4.69 10.66
CA PRO A 29 11.01 4.99 11.62
C PRO A 29 9.62 4.65 11.08
N GLU A 30 8.75 4.17 11.95
CA GLU A 30 7.36 3.84 11.59
C GLU A 30 6.63 5.01 10.91
N ARG A 31 6.88 6.23 11.36
CA ARG A 31 6.24 7.42 10.78
C ARG A 31 6.55 7.60 9.30
N ILE A 32 7.76 7.24 8.87
CA ILE A 32 8.16 7.32 7.45
C ILE A 32 7.38 6.28 6.65
N ILE A 33 7.25 5.06 7.18
CA ILE A 33 6.47 4.00 6.55
C ILE A 33 5.00 4.42 6.45
N ASP A 34 4.43 4.96 7.54
CA ASP A 34 3.05 5.44 7.55
C ASP A 34 2.83 6.55 6.51
N GLU A 35 3.74 7.52 6.41
CA GLU A 35 3.65 8.60 5.42
C GLU A 35 3.63 8.06 3.99
N ASP A 36 4.50 7.10 3.69
CA ASP A 36 4.55 6.48 2.36
C ASP A 36 3.28 5.71 2.06
N LEU A 37 2.77 4.96 3.04
CA LEU A 37 1.59 4.12 2.86
C LEU A 37 0.30 4.92 2.82
N VAL A 38 0.23 6.06 3.49
CA VAL A 38 -0.91 6.99 3.34
C VAL A 38 -1.03 7.43 1.89
N CYS A 39 0.09 7.82 1.27
CA CYS A 39 0.09 8.22 -0.14
C CYS A 39 -0.35 7.09 -1.06
N TRP A 40 0.15 5.88 -0.81
CA TRP A 40 -0.24 4.69 -1.57
C TRP A 40 -1.74 4.39 -1.44
N ALA A 41 -2.28 4.44 -0.22
CA ALA A 41 -3.70 4.21 0.03
C ALA A 41 -4.57 5.28 -0.63
N GLN A 42 -4.15 6.54 -0.59
CA GLN A 42 -4.86 7.64 -1.24
C GLN A 42 -4.86 7.48 -2.76
N GLU A 43 -3.75 7.07 -3.35
CA GLU A 43 -3.67 6.78 -4.78
C GLU A 43 -4.64 5.66 -5.17
N ASN A 44 -4.74 4.62 -4.36
CA ASN A 44 -5.70 3.54 -4.59
C ASN A 44 -7.14 4.05 -4.51
N ALA A 45 -7.47 4.82 -3.48
CA ALA A 45 -8.80 5.41 -3.31
C ALA A 45 -9.15 6.36 -4.46
N GLU A 46 -8.18 7.15 -4.91
CA GLU A 46 -8.33 8.06 -6.05
C GLU A 46 -8.74 7.31 -7.32
N SER A 47 -8.15 6.15 -7.56
CA SER A 47 -8.47 5.30 -8.71
C SER A 47 -9.92 4.82 -8.71
N TYR A 48 -10.55 4.77 -7.54
CA TYR A 48 -11.94 4.31 -7.38
C TYR A 48 -12.92 5.44 -6.99
N ALA A 49 -12.49 6.69 -7.07
CA ALA A 49 -13.33 7.83 -6.74
C ALA A 49 -14.65 7.83 -7.55
N TYR A 50 -14.62 7.39 -8.78
CA TYR A 50 -15.81 7.28 -9.61
C TYR A 50 -16.87 6.34 -9.01
N VAL A 51 -16.46 5.34 -8.24
CA VAL A 51 -17.39 4.43 -7.56
C VAL A 51 -18.17 5.18 -6.49
N HIS A 52 -17.51 6.09 -5.78
CA HIS A 52 -18.12 6.89 -4.73
C HIS A 52 -19.01 8.00 -5.28
N PHE A 53 -18.53 8.73 -6.28
CA PHE A 53 -19.22 9.92 -6.83
C PHE A 53 -20.10 9.62 -8.04
N GLY A 54 -19.95 8.45 -8.67
CA GLY A 54 -20.63 8.12 -9.92
C GLY A 54 -19.83 8.59 -11.13
N TRP A 55 -20.12 8.01 -12.28
CA TRP A 55 -19.35 8.25 -13.52
C TRP A 55 -19.52 9.65 -14.09
N ASP A 56 -20.72 10.23 -13.93
CA ASP A 56 -21.11 11.49 -14.55
C ASP A 56 -21.36 12.62 -13.53
N GLU A 57 -21.13 12.38 -12.25
CA GLU A 57 -21.36 13.37 -11.22
C GLU A 57 -20.15 14.29 -11.02
N GLU A 58 -20.44 15.58 -10.88
CA GLU A 58 -19.44 16.56 -10.52
C GLU A 58 -19.31 16.62 -9.00
N TYR A 59 -18.09 16.79 -8.52
CA TYR A 59 -17.81 16.94 -7.11
C TYR A 59 -16.80 18.06 -6.89
N THR A 60 -16.88 18.70 -5.72
CA THR A 60 -15.95 19.77 -5.37
C THR A 60 -14.64 19.19 -4.85
N GLU A 61 -13.60 20.01 -4.84
CA GLU A 61 -12.31 19.64 -4.28
C GLU A 61 -12.43 19.25 -2.80
N ASP A 62 -13.28 19.96 -2.03
CA ASP A 62 -13.53 19.65 -0.62
C ASP A 62 -14.20 18.27 -0.44
N GLU A 63 -15.15 17.93 -1.30
CA GLU A 63 -15.79 16.61 -1.28
C GLU A 63 -14.80 15.50 -1.61
N TYR A 64 -13.90 15.73 -2.55
CA TYR A 64 -12.87 14.78 -2.94
C TYR A 64 -11.86 14.56 -1.80
N ASP A 65 -11.40 15.64 -1.17
CA ASP A 65 -10.48 15.55 -0.04
C ASP A 65 -11.12 14.81 1.14
N ASP A 66 -12.39 15.07 1.40
CA ASP A 66 -13.16 14.37 2.44
C ASP A 66 -13.28 12.87 2.15
N TYR A 67 -13.51 12.52 0.89
CA TYR A 67 -13.54 11.12 0.46
C TYR A 67 -12.21 10.43 0.72
N LEU A 68 -11.09 11.05 0.32
CA LEU A 68 -9.76 10.47 0.55
C LEU A 68 -9.46 10.29 2.03
N GLU A 69 -9.84 11.27 2.86
CA GLU A 69 -9.61 11.22 4.31
C GLU A 69 -10.42 10.09 4.97
N ASN A 70 -11.66 9.88 4.55
CA ASN A 70 -12.57 8.95 5.22
C ASN A 70 -12.54 7.53 4.66
N TYR A 71 -12.11 7.34 3.41
CA TYR A 71 -12.20 6.04 2.73
C TYR A 71 -10.86 5.45 2.32
N ALA A 72 -9.76 6.15 2.47
CA ALA A 72 -8.43 5.63 2.16
C ALA A 72 -7.85 4.89 3.36
N TYR A 73 -8.33 3.66 3.59
CA TYR A 73 -7.85 2.82 4.68
C TYR A 73 -6.58 2.09 4.30
N PHE A 74 -5.69 1.92 5.27
CA PHE A 74 -4.53 1.06 5.09
C PHE A 74 -4.09 0.44 6.40
N ASP A 75 -3.41 -0.71 6.31
CA ASP A 75 -2.69 -1.29 7.42
C ASP A 75 -1.40 -1.94 6.90
N TRP A 76 -0.48 -2.21 7.77
CA TRP A 76 0.78 -2.84 7.42
C TRP A 76 1.40 -3.54 8.62
N HIS A 77 2.27 -4.49 8.33
CA HIS A 77 3.09 -5.13 9.37
C HIS A 77 4.46 -5.50 8.80
N VAL A 78 5.44 -5.60 9.69
CA VAL A 78 6.76 -6.09 9.32
C VAL A 78 6.69 -7.61 9.21
N ALA A 79 7.05 -8.14 8.06
CA ALA A 79 6.98 -9.56 7.76
C ALA A 79 8.35 -10.22 7.84
N THR A 80 8.35 -11.52 8.13
CA THR A 80 9.55 -12.33 7.98
C THR A 80 9.77 -12.61 6.48
N TYR A 81 10.96 -13.06 6.13
CA TYR A 81 11.24 -13.45 4.74
C TYR A 81 10.32 -14.58 4.28
N GLU A 82 10.03 -15.53 5.16
CA GLU A 82 9.12 -16.64 4.87
C GLU A 82 7.70 -16.15 4.57
N GLU A 83 7.18 -15.22 5.34
CA GLU A 83 5.87 -14.60 5.08
C GLU A 83 5.84 -13.89 3.73
N TYR A 84 6.91 -13.19 3.39
CA TYR A 84 7.04 -12.52 2.10
C TYR A 84 7.01 -13.52 0.94
N VAL A 85 7.73 -14.63 1.05
CA VAL A 85 7.73 -15.68 0.03
C VAL A 85 6.33 -16.26 -0.15
N ASP A 86 5.63 -16.55 0.94
CA ASP A 86 4.26 -17.06 0.91
C ASP A 86 3.31 -16.06 0.25
N TRP A 87 3.46 -14.77 0.58
CA TRP A 87 2.68 -13.71 -0.04
C TRP A 87 2.91 -13.66 -1.56
N CYS A 88 4.15 -13.75 -1.99
CA CYS A 88 4.49 -13.79 -3.41
C CYS A 88 3.87 -14.98 -4.13
N GLU A 89 3.87 -16.16 -3.50
CA GLU A 89 3.24 -17.36 -4.07
C GLU A 89 1.75 -17.16 -4.27
N ASN A 90 1.08 -16.56 -3.29
CA ASN A 90 -0.37 -16.30 -3.36
C ASN A 90 -0.72 -15.34 -4.51
N TRP A 91 0.17 -14.41 -4.84
CA TRP A 91 -0.03 -13.42 -5.90
C TRP A 91 0.64 -13.82 -7.22
N SER A 92 1.26 -14.99 -7.28
CA SER A 92 2.00 -15.48 -8.47
C SER A 92 3.17 -14.57 -8.84
N TYR A 93 3.82 -13.97 -7.85
CA TYR A 93 5.02 -13.17 -8.04
C TYR A 93 6.27 -14.00 -7.71
N THR A 94 7.38 -13.65 -8.34
CA THR A 94 8.68 -14.22 -8.02
C THR A 94 9.31 -13.40 -6.89
N PRO A 95 9.55 -14.00 -5.72
CA PRO A 95 10.14 -13.25 -4.60
C PRO A 95 11.61 -12.88 -4.88
N LYS A 96 12.00 -11.71 -4.39
CA LYS A 96 13.41 -11.33 -4.37
C LYS A 96 14.13 -12.14 -3.29
N THR A 97 15.40 -12.46 -3.51
CA THR A 97 16.22 -13.05 -2.45
C THR A 97 16.57 -11.95 -1.43
N GLU A 98 16.99 -12.35 -0.23
CA GLU A 98 17.41 -11.40 0.79
C GLU A 98 18.55 -10.50 0.26
N LYS A 99 19.47 -11.06 -0.51
CA LYS A 99 20.57 -10.32 -1.14
C LYS A 99 20.03 -9.27 -2.12
N GLU A 100 19.06 -9.64 -2.95
CA GLU A 100 18.45 -8.72 -3.92
C GLU A 100 17.73 -7.56 -3.23
N ILE A 101 17.09 -7.81 -2.09
CA ILE A 101 16.42 -6.77 -1.30
C ILE A 101 17.46 -5.76 -0.78
N VAL A 102 18.58 -6.24 -0.24
CA VAL A 102 19.67 -5.40 0.24
C VAL A 102 20.24 -4.55 -0.91
N GLU A 103 20.46 -5.15 -2.07
CA GLU A 103 20.94 -4.45 -3.26
C GLU A 103 19.95 -3.37 -3.72
N TYR A 104 18.66 -3.68 -3.69
CA TYR A 104 17.59 -2.74 -4.05
C TYR A 104 17.63 -1.49 -3.16
N LEU A 105 17.83 -1.67 -1.85
CA LEU A 105 17.86 -0.56 -0.90
C LEU A 105 19.17 0.24 -0.93
N SER A 106 20.21 -0.31 -1.53
CA SER A 106 21.53 0.34 -1.62
C SER A 106 21.66 1.31 -2.80
N VAL A 107 20.67 1.38 -3.65
CA VAL A 107 20.69 2.22 -4.86
C VAL A 107 20.20 3.63 -4.58
#